data_094c5e96a05265e5b81f8b9ea9cebbca
#
_entry.id   094c5e96a05265e5b81f8b9ea9cebbca
#
_cell.length_a   1.000
_cell.length_b   1.000
_cell.length_c   1.000
_cell.angle_alpha   90.00
_cell.angle_beta   90.00
_cell.angle_gamma   90.00
#
_symmetry.space_group_name_H-M   'P 1'
#
loop_
_entity.id
_entity.type
_entity.pdbx_description
1 polymer ?
#
loop_
_entity_poly.entity_id
_entity_poly.type
_entity_poly.pdbx_seq_one_letter_code
_entity_poly.pdbx_strand_id
1 'polypeptide(L)'
;MEAAVRALADESRRTVLETLADGPATAGELAAQLPIARPGVSRHLRVLREAGLVEVRHEAQRRVYSLRPEPLAELDKWLGRYRALWEQRLDALHTEIARGKRERRSIR
;
A
#
# COMPACT_ATOMS: atom_id res chain seq x y z
N MET A 1 13.13 3.49 5.40
CA MET A 1 11.75 4.01 5.16
C MET A 1 11.67 4.96 3.98
N GLU A 2 12.65 5.81 3.80
CA GLU A 2 12.66 6.77 2.68
C GLU A 2 12.50 6.14 1.30
N ALA A 3 13.28 5.09 1.01
CA ALA A 3 13.22 4.41 -0.27
C ALA A 3 11.84 3.79 -0.52
N ALA A 4 11.24 3.21 0.52
CA ALA A 4 9.89 2.62 0.42
C ALA A 4 8.86 3.70 0.14
N VAL A 5 8.92 4.85 0.82
CA VAL A 5 8.00 5.96 0.62
C VAL A 5 8.08 6.47 -0.83
N ARG A 6 9.29 6.65 -1.34
CA ARG A 6 9.50 7.09 -2.73
C ARG A 6 8.94 6.09 -3.73
N ALA A 7 9.16 4.80 -3.48
CA ALA A 7 8.64 3.76 -4.35
C ALA A 7 7.10 3.76 -4.38
N LEU A 8 6.46 4.04 -3.26
CA LEU A 8 5.00 4.09 -3.14
C LEU A 8 4.37 5.32 -3.78
N ALA A 9 5.14 6.31 -4.16
CA ALA A 9 4.62 7.53 -4.77
C ALA A 9 4.12 7.35 -6.20
N ASP A 10 4.45 6.24 -6.85
CA ASP A 10 4.06 5.96 -8.23
C ASP A 10 2.88 4.98 -8.27
N GLU A 11 1.86 5.32 -9.06
CA GLU A 11 0.64 4.51 -9.19
C GLU A 11 0.91 3.11 -9.73
N SER A 12 1.76 3.00 -10.76
CA SER A 12 2.10 1.69 -11.35
C SER A 12 2.79 0.79 -10.33
N ARG A 13 3.68 1.35 -9.52
CA ARG A 13 4.34 0.58 -8.48
C ARG A 13 3.38 0.12 -7.40
N ARG A 14 2.40 0.97 -7.03
CA ARG A 14 1.36 0.54 -6.09
C ARG A 14 0.52 -0.58 -6.65
N THR A 15 0.19 -0.53 -7.94
CA THR A 15 -0.56 -1.62 -8.61
C THR A 15 0.21 -2.93 -8.54
N VAL A 16 1.52 -2.90 -8.76
CA VAL A 16 2.36 -4.10 -8.62
C VAL A 16 2.27 -4.66 -7.20
N LEU A 17 2.41 -3.82 -6.19
CA LEU A 17 2.34 -4.26 -4.81
C LEU A 17 0.97 -4.82 -4.45
N GLU A 18 -0.11 -4.22 -4.94
CA GLU A 18 -1.46 -4.71 -4.74
C GLU A 18 -1.65 -6.11 -5.35
N THR A 19 -1.11 -6.30 -6.54
CA THR A 19 -1.14 -7.62 -7.20
C THR A 19 -0.36 -8.65 -6.38
N LEU A 20 0.82 -8.30 -5.89
CA LEU A 20 1.66 -9.19 -5.11
C LEU A 20 1.10 -9.46 -3.70
N ALA A 21 0.22 -8.61 -3.21
CA ALA A 21 -0.47 -8.85 -1.94
C ALA A 21 -1.36 -10.10 -2.01
N ASP A 22 -1.83 -10.45 -3.21
CA ASP A 22 -2.65 -11.64 -3.42
C ASP A 22 -1.81 -12.91 -3.66
N GLY A 23 -0.51 -12.77 -3.84
CA GLY A 23 0.41 -13.88 -4.03
C GLY A 23 1.53 -13.55 -5.01
N PRO A 24 2.55 -14.40 -5.10
CA PRO A 24 3.65 -14.22 -6.04
C PRO A 24 3.18 -14.17 -7.48
N ALA A 25 3.88 -13.41 -8.31
CA ALA A 25 3.56 -13.28 -9.73
C ALA A 25 4.85 -13.16 -10.55
N THR A 26 4.80 -13.64 -11.80
CA THR A 26 5.90 -13.48 -12.73
C THR A 26 5.96 -12.07 -13.28
N ALA A 27 7.12 -11.68 -13.81
CA ALA A 27 7.27 -10.39 -14.48
C ALA A 27 6.25 -10.20 -15.60
N GLY A 28 5.98 -11.27 -16.37
CA GLY A 28 4.99 -11.23 -17.44
C GLY A 28 3.57 -10.99 -16.93
N GLU A 29 3.19 -11.66 -15.84
CA GLU A 29 1.89 -11.46 -15.21
C GLU A 29 1.73 -10.02 -14.68
N LEU A 30 2.78 -9.48 -14.09
CA LEU A 30 2.77 -8.11 -13.60
C LEU A 30 2.68 -7.11 -14.75
N ALA A 31 3.40 -7.37 -15.85
CA ALA A 31 3.35 -6.51 -17.03
C ALA A 31 1.94 -6.46 -17.64
N ALA A 32 1.21 -7.58 -17.58
CA ALA A 32 -0.15 -7.66 -18.09
C ALA A 32 -1.13 -6.80 -17.31
N GLN A 33 -0.82 -6.44 -16.07
CA GLN A 33 -1.66 -5.60 -15.21
C GLN A 33 -1.43 -4.11 -15.42
N LEU A 34 -0.38 -3.73 -16.16
CA LEU A 34 0.01 -2.33 -16.30
C LEU A 34 -0.18 -1.84 -17.74
N PRO A 35 -0.75 -0.62 -17.92
CA PRO A 35 -0.94 -0.04 -19.25
C PRO A 35 0.33 0.66 -19.76
N ILE A 36 1.49 0.06 -19.55
CA ILE A 36 2.78 0.64 -19.93
C ILE A 36 3.64 -0.42 -20.64
N ALA A 37 4.66 0.05 -21.37
CA ALA A 37 5.58 -0.83 -22.07
C ALA A 37 6.48 -1.60 -21.13
N ARG A 38 6.95 -2.77 -21.56
CA ARG A 38 7.82 -3.65 -20.76
C ARG A 38 9.05 -2.97 -20.14
N PRO A 39 9.78 -2.07 -20.84
CA PRO A 39 10.91 -1.39 -20.22
C PRO A 39 10.51 -0.57 -18.99
N GLY A 40 9.33 0.05 -19.00
CA GLY A 40 8.78 0.76 -17.87
C GLY A 40 8.46 -0.16 -16.70
N VAL A 41 7.90 -1.34 -16.98
CA VAL A 41 7.61 -2.37 -15.97
C VAL A 41 8.90 -2.82 -15.30
N SER A 42 9.94 -3.14 -16.09
CA SER A 42 11.23 -3.54 -15.56
C SER A 42 11.84 -2.49 -14.64
N ARG A 43 11.69 -1.20 -14.99
CA ARG A 43 12.16 -0.10 -14.17
C ARG A 43 11.42 -0.04 -12.84
N HIS A 44 10.11 -0.17 -12.84
CA HIS A 44 9.30 -0.17 -11.63
C HIS A 44 9.66 -1.34 -10.71
N LEU A 45 9.85 -2.52 -11.27
CA LEU A 45 10.25 -3.69 -10.50
C LEU A 45 11.62 -3.51 -9.87
N ARG A 46 12.56 -2.89 -10.59
CA ARG A 46 13.89 -2.60 -10.06
C ARG A 46 13.82 -1.61 -8.90
N VAL A 47 13.03 -0.54 -9.03
CA VAL A 47 12.84 0.44 -7.96
C VAL A 47 12.25 -0.21 -6.72
N LEU A 48 11.22 -1.04 -6.87
CA LEU A 48 10.60 -1.76 -5.77
C LEU A 48 11.58 -2.72 -5.09
N ARG A 49 12.41 -3.38 -5.88
CA ARG A 49 13.40 -4.33 -5.36
C ARG A 49 14.52 -3.61 -4.61
N GLU A 50 15.01 -2.50 -5.14
CA GLU A 50 16.02 -1.68 -4.47
C GLU A 50 15.48 -1.08 -3.16
N ALA A 51 14.19 -0.78 -3.10
CA ALA A 51 13.53 -0.30 -1.89
C ALA A 51 13.24 -1.40 -0.87
N GLY A 52 13.50 -2.66 -1.23
CA GLY A 52 13.25 -3.80 -0.36
C GLY A 52 11.79 -4.19 -0.22
N LEU A 53 10.92 -3.68 -1.09
CA LEU A 53 9.49 -3.99 -1.06
C LEU A 53 9.13 -5.28 -1.76
N VAL A 54 9.98 -5.73 -2.67
CA VAL A 54 9.79 -7.00 -3.37
C VAL A 54 11.11 -7.76 -3.43
N GLU A 55 11.01 -9.06 -3.57
CA GLU A 55 12.14 -9.93 -3.87
C GLU A 55 11.84 -10.72 -5.12
N VAL A 56 12.89 -11.19 -5.78
CA VAL A 56 12.77 -11.98 -7.00
C VAL A 56 13.41 -13.33 -6.78
N ARG A 57 12.73 -14.37 -7.26
CA ARG A 57 13.21 -15.75 -7.27
C ARG A 57 13.22 -16.24 -8.71
N HIS A 58 14.29 -16.92 -9.08
CA HIS A 58 14.36 -17.53 -10.41
C HIS A 58 13.84 -18.97 -10.33
N GLU A 59 12.80 -19.26 -11.10
CA GLU A 59 12.26 -20.61 -11.25
C GLU A 59 12.33 -20.97 -12.73
N ALA A 60 13.21 -21.89 -13.08
CA ALA A 60 13.54 -22.21 -14.46
C ALA A 60 13.93 -20.93 -15.22
N GLN A 61 13.20 -20.54 -16.26
CA GLN A 61 13.47 -19.32 -17.01
C GLN A 61 12.60 -18.14 -16.60
N ARG A 62 11.82 -18.30 -15.53
CA ARG A 62 10.89 -17.26 -15.06
C ARG A 62 11.45 -16.53 -13.86
N ARG A 63 11.12 -15.24 -13.77
CA ARG A 63 11.38 -14.42 -12.60
C ARG A 63 10.07 -14.30 -11.85
N VAL A 64 10.05 -14.81 -10.62
CA VAL A 64 8.87 -14.76 -9.75
C VAL A 64 9.10 -13.73 -8.67
N TYR A 65 8.25 -12.73 -8.64
CA TYR A 65 8.30 -11.63 -7.65
C TYR A 65 7.38 -11.92 -6.48
N SER A 66 7.82 -11.59 -5.30
CA SER A 66 7.05 -11.74 -4.07
C SER A 66 7.15 -10.47 -3.24
N LEU A 67 6.09 -10.15 -2.52
CA LEU A 67 6.07 -9.01 -1.62
C LEU A 67 6.95 -9.26 -0.41
N ARG A 68 7.73 -8.25 -0.02
CA ARG A 68 8.43 -8.23 1.26
C ARG A 68 7.71 -7.24 2.17
N PRO A 69 7.06 -7.72 3.24
CA PRO A 69 6.23 -6.83 4.06
C PRO A 69 7.02 -5.96 5.04
N GLU A 70 8.32 -6.24 5.27
CA GLU A 70 9.08 -5.56 6.31
C GLU A 70 9.12 -4.04 6.17
N PRO A 71 9.40 -3.45 5.00
CA PRO A 71 9.35 -2.00 4.87
C PRO A 71 7.98 -1.40 5.08
N LEU A 72 6.93 -2.15 4.70
CA LEU A 72 5.54 -1.72 4.93
C LEU A 72 5.20 -1.76 6.41
N ALA A 73 5.73 -2.73 7.15
CA ALA A 73 5.54 -2.80 8.59
C ALA A 73 6.19 -1.61 9.31
N GLU A 74 7.37 -1.18 8.85
CA GLU A 74 8.03 0.02 9.37
C GLU A 74 7.17 1.26 9.14
N LEU A 75 6.64 1.40 7.93
CA LEU A 75 5.77 2.50 7.56
C LEU A 75 4.48 2.48 8.40
N ASP A 76 3.90 1.30 8.59
CA ASP A 76 2.71 1.12 9.42
C ASP A 76 2.96 1.57 10.86
N LYS A 77 4.10 1.22 11.41
CA LYS A 77 4.49 1.63 12.76
C LYS A 77 4.61 3.15 12.87
N TRP A 78 5.20 3.79 11.87
CA TRP A 78 5.31 5.25 11.85
C TRP A 78 3.94 5.90 11.73
N LEU A 79 3.08 5.38 10.86
CA LEU A 79 1.72 5.87 10.67
C LEU A 79 0.84 5.67 11.90
N GLY A 80 1.18 4.71 12.76
CA GLY A 80 0.44 4.42 13.97
C GLY A 80 0.25 5.63 14.88
N ARG A 81 1.23 6.51 14.92
CA ARG A 81 1.16 7.77 15.70
C ARG A 81 0.05 8.68 15.18
N TYR A 82 -0.11 8.75 13.88
CA TYR A 82 -1.12 9.59 13.22
C TYR A 82 -2.49 8.91 13.22
N ARG A 83 -2.50 7.59 13.16
CA ARG A 83 -3.72 6.79 13.23
C ARG A 83 -4.43 7.02 14.56
N ALA A 84 -3.69 7.06 15.66
CA ALA A 84 -4.25 7.35 16.98
C ALA A 84 -4.95 8.70 17.02
N LEU A 85 -4.33 9.74 16.45
CA LEU A 85 -4.94 11.08 16.34
C LEU A 85 -6.21 11.07 15.48
N TRP A 86 -6.16 10.34 14.38
CA TRP A 86 -7.29 10.20 13.47
C TRP A 86 -8.48 9.53 14.17
N GLU A 87 -8.22 8.44 14.89
CA GLU A 87 -9.24 7.71 15.63
C GLU A 87 -9.89 8.58 16.71
N GLN A 88 -9.10 9.37 17.44
CA GLN A 88 -9.62 10.30 18.42
C GLN A 88 -10.56 11.33 17.81
N ARG A 89 -10.22 11.86 16.64
CA ARG A 89 -11.07 12.82 15.93
C ARG A 89 -12.36 12.19 15.46
N LEU A 90 -12.31 10.94 14.97
CA LEU A 90 -13.51 10.22 14.57
C LEU A 90 -14.43 9.96 15.76
N ASP A 91 -13.87 9.57 16.90
CA ASP A 91 -14.63 9.35 18.12
C ASP A 91 -15.30 10.63 18.59
N ALA A 92 -14.58 11.74 18.58
CA ALA A 92 -15.12 13.05 18.94
C ALA A 92 -16.29 13.44 18.01
N LEU A 93 -16.13 13.21 16.70
CA LEU A 93 -17.17 13.49 15.71
C LEU A 93 -18.40 12.64 15.95
N HIS A 94 -18.22 11.34 16.21
CA HIS A 94 -19.34 10.44 16.53
C HIS A 94 -20.08 10.89 17.78
N THR A 95 -19.36 11.34 18.80
CA THR A 95 -19.94 11.87 20.04
C THR A 95 -20.78 13.11 19.77
N GLU A 96 -20.29 14.02 18.96
CA GLU A 96 -21.03 15.25 18.59
C GLU A 96 -22.30 14.93 17.79
N ILE A 97 -22.21 13.99 16.86
CA ILE A 97 -23.37 13.54 16.07
C ILE A 97 -24.43 12.93 17.00
N ALA A 98 -24.01 12.07 17.92
CA ALA A 98 -24.91 11.43 18.89
C ALA A 98 -25.58 12.48 19.79
N ARG A 99 -24.80 13.46 20.25
CA ARG A 99 -25.32 14.58 21.06
C ARG A 99 -26.35 15.38 20.28
N GLY A 100 -26.05 15.74 19.03
CA GLY A 100 -26.95 16.47 18.17
C GLY A 100 -28.28 15.75 17.95
N LYS A 101 -28.23 14.42 17.76
CA LYS A 101 -29.44 13.61 17.63
C LYS A 101 -30.27 13.61 18.90
N ARG A 102 -29.66 13.54 20.08
CA ARG A 102 -30.36 13.61 21.36
C ARG A 102 -31.03 14.95 21.56
N GLU A 103 -30.36 16.03 21.25
CA GLU A 103 -30.91 17.39 21.35
C GLU A 103 -32.12 17.55 20.44
N ARG A 104 -32.06 17.04 19.20
CA ARG A 104 -33.19 17.05 18.27
C ARG A 104 -34.40 16.30 18.81
N ARG A 105 -34.16 15.15 19.46
CA ARG A 105 -35.24 14.37 20.07
C ARG A 105 -35.86 15.09 21.26
N SER A 106 -35.06 15.83 22.00
CA SER A 106 -35.51 16.58 23.18
C SER A 106 -36.43 17.73 22.81
N ILE A 107 -36.29 18.29 21.62
CA ILE A 107 -37.08 19.43 21.12
C ILE A 107 -38.47 19.01 20.71
N ARG A 108 -38.69 17.73 20.42
CA ARG A 108 -40.02 17.19 20.09
C ARG A 108 -40.78 16.79 21.35
#